data_125f9dd1829878ee6a6a4600a6f7eb6b
#
_entry.id   125f9dd1829878ee6a6a4600a6f7eb6b
#
_cell.length_a   1.000
_cell.length_b   1.000
_cell.length_c   1.000
_cell.angle_alpha   90.00
_cell.angle_beta   90.00
_cell.angle_gamma   90.00
#
_symmetry.space_group_name_H-M   'P 1'
#
loop_
_entity.id
_entity.type
_entity.pdbx_description
1 polymer ?
#
loop_
_entity_poly.entity_id
_entity_poly.type
_entity_poly.pdbx_seq_one_letter_code
_entity_poly.pdbx_strand_id
1 'polypeptide(L)'
;MATILVCDDDKDIVEAISIYLEQEGHQILKAYDGQQALLILQKNEVDLLIIDVMMPKLDGIRATLKIREEHSLPIIILSAKSEDADKILGLNVGADEYVNKPFSP
;
A
#
# COMPACT_ATOMS: atom_id res chain seq x y z
N MET A 1 15.63 5.67 8.90
CA MET A 1 15.07 5.92 7.57
C MET A 1 14.64 4.61 6.93
N ALA A 2 13.45 4.58 6.36
CA ALA A 2 12.94 3.42 5.66
C ALA A 2 12.59 3.75 4.22
N THR A 3 12.58 2.76 3.35
CA THR A 3 12.09 2.89 1.98
C THR A 3 10.65 2.39 1.96
N ILE A 4 9.73 3.29 1.63
CA ILE A 4 8.29 3.02 1.68
C ILE A 4 7.70 3.15 0.28
N LEU A 5 6.99 2.13 -0.16
CA LEU A 5 6.24 2.16 -1.41
C LEU A 5 4.79 2.54 -1.09
N VAL A 6 4.32 3.64 -1.69
CA VAL A 6 2.94 4.10 -1.55
C VAL A 6 2.22 3.84 -2.86
N CYS A 7 1.14 3.08 -2.81
CA CYS A 7 0.39 2.67 -4.00
C CYS A 7 -1.09 3.02 -3.86
N ASP A 8 -1.56 3.92 -4.71
CA ASP A 8 -2.97 4.36 -4.76
C ASP A 8 -3.20 4.98 -6.14
N ASP A 9 -4.37 4.76 -6.73
CA ASP A 9 -4.70 5.37 -8.01
C ASP A 9 -5.05 6.86 -7.89
N ASP A 10 -5.32 7.32 -6.68
CA ASP A 10 -5.53 8.74 -6.39
C ASP A 10 -4.16 9.41 -6.14
N LYS A 11 -3.72 10.19 -7.13
CA LYS A 11 -2.40 10.84 -7.06
C LYS A 11 -2.29 11.83 -5.92
N ASP A 12 -3.39 12.49 -5.54
CA ASP A 12 -3.38 13.44 -4.43
C ASP A 12 -3.13 12.73 -3.10
N ILE A 13 -3.68 11.54 -2.94
CA ILE A 13 -3.43 10.72 -1.73
C ILE A 13 -1.97 10.27 -1.68
N VAL A 14 -1.43 9.80 -2.81
CA VAL A 14 -0.03 9.40 -2.88
C VAL A 14 0.89 10.57 -2.52
N GLU A 15 0.62 11.75 -3.07
CA GLU A 15 1.41 12.94 -2.76
C GLU A 15 1.32 13.35 -1.30
N ALA A 16 0.12 13.34 -0.73
CA ALA A 16 -0.08 13.74 0.68
C ALA A 16 0.68 12.81 1.63
N ILE A 17 0.56 11.51 1.42
CA ILE A 17 1.27 10.52 2.23
C ILE A 17 2.79 10.68 2.04
N SER A 18 3.22 10.85 0.79
CA SER A 18 4.64 10.96 0.47
C SER A 18 5.27 12.17 1.14
N ILE A 19 4.62 13.32 1.07
CA ILE A 19 5.12 14.54 1.69
C ILE A 19 5.29 14.35 3.20
N TYR A 20 4.27 13.79 3.85
CA TYR A 20 4.32 13.57 5.29
C TYR A 20 5.48 12.64 5.68
N LEU A 21 5.61 11.50 4.99
CA LEU A 21 6.62 10.51 5.32
C LEU A 21 8.04 10.98 4.96
N GLU A 22 8.18 11.76 3.88
CA GLU A 22 9.48 12.36 3.54
C GLU A 22 9.94 13.35 4.61
N GLN A 23 9.01 14.09 5.22
CA GLN A 23 9.33 14.96 6.35
C GLN A 23 9.84 14.19 7.56
N GLU A 24 9.42 12.94 7.71
CA GLU A 24 9.88 12.06 8.78
C GLU A 24 11.20 11.35 8.43
N GLY A 25 11.78 11.64 7.29
CA GLY A 25 13.10 11.13 6.91
C GLY A 25 13.07 9.84 6.10
N HIS A 26 11.92 9.43 5.56
CA HIS A 26 11.81 8.22 4.76
C HIS A 26 11.99 8.49 3.29
N GLN A 27 12.46 7.48 2.56
CA GLN A 27 12.51 7.50 1.11
C GLN A 27 11.22 6.90 0.57
N ILE A 28 10.57 7.61 -0.37
CA ILE A 28 9.27 7.21 -0.88
C ILE A 28 9.37 6.82 -2.35
N LEU A 29 8.82 5.64 -2.67
CA LEU A 29 8.58 5.19 -4.03
C LEU A 29 7.07 5.24 -4.25
N LYS A 30 6.65 5.56 -5.47
CA LYS A 30 5.23 5.80 -5.79
C LYS A 30 4.76 4.85 -6.87
N ALA A 31 3.57 4.29 -6.69
CA ALA A 31 2.89 3.48 -7.69
C ALA A 31 1.42 3.89 -7.72
N TYR A 32 0.81 3.75 -8.89
CA TYR A 32 -0.57 4.21 -9.11
C TYR A 32 -1.52 3.07 -9.48
N ASP A 33 -1.01 1.85 -9.54
CA ASP A 33 -1.81 0.63 -9.64
C ASP A 33 -0.99 -0.56 -9.11
N GLY A 34 -1.66 -1.70 -8.96
CA GLY A 34 -1.03 -2.89 -8.39
C GLY A 34 0.09 -3.46 -9.24
N GLN A 35 0.01 -3.33 -10.56
CA GLN A 35 1.05 -3.82 -11.45
C GLN A 35 2.32 -2.99 -11.31
N GLN A 36 2.19 -1.66 -11.20
CA GLN A 36 3.34 -0.80 -10.94
C GLN A 36 3.99 -1.15 -9.61
N ALA A 37 3.19 -1.42 -8.57
CA ALA A 37 3.72 -1.80 -7.27
C ALA A 37 4.54 -3.09 -7.36
N LEU A 38 4.04 -4.10 -8.07
CA LEU A 38 4.76 -5.36 -8.25
C LEU A 38 6.10 -5.15 -8.97
N LEU A 39 6.11 -4.32 -10.02
CA LEU A 39 7.34 -4.04 -10.75
C LEU A 39 8.37 -3.32 -9.88
N ILE A 40 7.93 -2.37 -9.08
CA ILE A 40 8.82 -1.62 -8.18
C ILE A 40 9.42 -2.57 -7.14
N LEU A 41 8.62 -3.47 -6.57
CA LEU A 41 9.09 -4.43 -5.58
C LEU A 41 10.10 -5.42 -6.15
N GLN A 42 10.02 -5.72 -7.44
CA GLN A 42 11.00 -6.60 -8.10
C GLN A 42 12.37 -5.94 -8.26
N LYS A 43 12.40 -4.61 -8.34
CA LYS A 43 13.61 -3.85 -8.66
C LYS A 43 14.23 -3.12 -7.47
N ASN A 44 13.51 -3.02 -6.37
CA ASN A 44 13.93 -2.23 -5.22
C ASN A 44 13.70 -2.98 -3.92
N GLU A 45 14.56 -2.71 -2.94
CA GLU A 45 14.31 -3.17 -1.57
C GLU A 45 13.36 -2.18 -0.91
N VAL A 46 12.21 -2.67 -0.46
CA VAL A 46 11.16 -1.87 0.16
C VAL A 46 10.92 -2.39 1.58
N ASP A 47 10.91 -1.48 2.53
CA ASP A 47 10.73 -1.84 3.95
C ASP A 47 9.28 -1.86 4.38
N LEU A 48 8.40 -1.14 3.67
CA LEU A 48 6.98 -1.06 3.98
C LEU A 48 6.20 -0.75 2.72
N LEU A 49 5.07 -1.42 2.54
CA LEU A 49 4.12 -1.13 1.47
C LEU A 49 2.83 -0.57 2.06
N ILE A 50 2.39 0.57 1.54
CA ILE A 50 1.07 1.14 1.84
C ILE A 50 0.28 1.08 0.53
N ILE A 51 -0.83 0.36 0.52
CA ILE A 51 -1.56 0.06 -0.72
C ILE A 51 -3.07 0.23 -0.55
N ASP A 52 -3.71 0.87 -1.54
CA ASP A 52 -5.15 1.06 -1.55
C ASP A 52 -5.86 -0.22 -2.01
N VAL A 53 -7.05 -0.47 -1.44
CA VAL A 53 -7.88 -1.62 -1.81
C VAL A 53 -8.50 -1.44 -3.20
N MET A 54 -9.00 -0.24 -3.48
CA MET A 54 -9.79 0.02 -4.70
C MET A 54 -8.91 0.67 -5.76
N MET A 55 -8.34 -0.15 -6.63
CA MET A 55 -7.52 0.32 -7.73
C MET A 55 -7.91 -0.37 -9.04
N PRO A 56 -7.71 0.31 -10.19
CA PRO A 56 -7.92 -0.33 -11.48
C PRO A 56 -6.86 -1.41 -11.74
N LYS A 57 -7.13 -2.29 -12.68
CA LYS A 57 -6.27 -3.39 -13.14
C LYS A 57 -6.07 -4.47 -12.08
N LEU A 58 -5.42 -4.14 -10.98
CA LEU A 58 -5.16 -5.08 -9.89
C LEU A 58 -5.42 -4.37 -8.57
N ASP A 59 -6.48 -4.77 -7.87
CA ASP A 59 -6.85 -4.14 -6.61
C ASP A 59 -5.87 -4.50 -5.48
N GLY A 60 -5.96 -3.74 -4.38
CA GLY A 60 -5.01 -3.88 -3.28
C GLY A 60 -5.04 -5.24 -2.59
N ILE A 61 -6.20 -5.90 -2.53
CA ILE A 61 -6.32 -7.22 -1.94
C ILE A 61 -5.59 -8.26 -2.80
N ARG A 62 -5.86 -8.25 -4.11
CA ARG A 62 -5.21 -9.19 -5.03
C ARG A 62 -3.72 -8.92 -5.15
N ALA A 63 -3.33 -7.64 -5.15
CA ALA A 63 -1.91 -7.27 -5.18
C ALA A 63 -1.20 -7.78 -3.94
N THR A 64 -1.82 -7.64 -2.75
CA THR A 64 -1.26 -8.14 -1.50
C THR A 64 -1.03 -9.65 -1.56
N LEU A 65 -2.01 -10.39 -2.06
CA LEU A 65 -1.88 -11.84 -2.20
C LEU A 65 -0.69 -12.22 -3.09
N LYS A 66 -0.55 -11.56 -4.23
CA LYS A 66 0.57 -11.81 -5.14
C LYS A 66 1.91 -11.43 -4.53
N ILE A 67 1.95 -10.30 -3.83
CA ILE A 67 3.17 -9.82 -3.18
C ILE A 67 3.64 -10.83 -2.13
N ARG A 68 2.72 -11.38 -1.34
CA ARG A 68 3.04 -12.35 -0.31
C ARG A 68 3.59 -13.67 -0.84
N GLU A 69 3.39 -13.98 -2.10
CA GLU A 69 4.00 -15.17 -2.71
C GLU A 69 5.52 -15.06 -2.79
N GLU A 70 6.05 -13.85 -2.87
CA GLU A 70 7.49 -13.61 -3.09
C GLU A 70 8.14 -12.70 -2.05
N HIS A 71 7.37 -11.97 -1.27
CA HIS A 71 7.88 -10.96 -0.35
C HIS A 71 7.26 -11.07 1.02
N SER A 72 8.05 -10.78 2.04
CA SER A 72 7.60 -10.83 3.45
C SER A 72 7.58 -9.47 4.14
N LEU A 73 7.66 -8.37 3.40
CA LEU A 73 7.67 -7.03 3.97
C LEU A 73 6.32 -6.70 4.65
N PRO A 74 6.32 -5.78 5.62
CA PRO A 74 5.06 -5.30 6.21
C PRO A 74 4.19 -4.59 5.18
N ILE A 75 2.88 -4.82 5.24
CA ILE A 75 1.90 -4.25 4.32
C ILE A 75 0.76 -3.61 5.11
N ILE A 76 0.47 -2.34 4.81
CA ILE A 76 -0.68 -1.62 5.35
C ILE A 76 -1.66 -1.38 4.20
N ILE A 77 -2.90 -1.83 4.36
CA ILE A 77 -3.96 -1.60 3.38
C ILE A 77 -4.77 -0.37 3.78
N LEU A 78 -4.94 0.56 2.82
CA LEU A 78 -5.83 1.70 2.97
C LEU A 78 -7.15 1.41 2.30
N SER A 79 -8.26 1.89 2.87
CA SER A 79 -9.57 1.73 2.26
C SER A 79 -10.51 2.88 2.61
N ALA A 80 -11.31 3.30 1.64
CA ALA A 80 -12.44 4.20 1.89
C ALA A 80 -13.63 3.45 2.48
N LYS A 81 -13.62 2.12 2.41
CA LYS A 81 -14.68 1.28 2.97
C LYS A 81 -14.37 0.94 4.41
N SER A 82 -15.35 1.10 5.28
CA SER A 82 -15.21 0.81 6.69
C SER A 82 -15.89 -0.50 7.10
N GLU A 83 -16.26 -1.35 6.15
CA GLU A 83 -16.95 -2.60 6.43
C GLU A 83 -15.99 -3.64 7.00
N ASP A 84 -16.43 -4.31 8.06
CA ASP A 84 -15.63 -5.31 8.74
C ASP A 84 -15.22 -6.47 7.82
N ALA A 85 -16.09 -6.85 6.88
CA ALA A 85 -15.81 -7.93 5.94
C ALA A 85 -14.59 -7.63 5.07
N ASP A 86 -14.47 -6.39 4.58
CA ASP A 86 -13.32 -5.97 3.78
C ASP A 86 -12.04 -5.96 4.61
N LYS A 87 -12.14 -5.52 5.86
CA LYS A 87 -11.01 -5.50 6.78
C LYS A 87 -10.50 -6.92 7.06
N ILE A 88 -11.42 -7.85 7.34
CA ILE A 88 -11.07 -9.25 7.60
C ILE A 88 -10.42 -9.86 6.37
N LEU A 89 -10.98 -9.62 5.18
CA LEU A 89 -10.42 -10.14 3.95
C LEU A 89 -9.01 -9.60 3.71
N GLY A 90 -8.80 -8.30 3.90
CA GLY A 90 -7.49 -7.68 3.74
C GLY A 90 -6.43 -8.31 4.65
N LEU A 91 -6.76 -8.54 5.90
CA LEU A 91 -5.85 -9.17 6.85
C LEU A 91 -5.61 -10.64 6.50
N ASN A 92 -6.62 -11.34 6.02
CA ASN A 92 -6.51 -12.76 5.67
C ASN A 92 -5.61 -13.01 4.46
N VAL A 93 -5.47 -12.04 3.54
CA VAL A 93 -4.57 -12.20 2.39
C VAL A 93 -3.13 -11.81 2.73
N GLY A 94 -2.85 -11.47 3.98
CA GLY A 94 -1.49 -11.28 4.45
C GLY A 94 -1.09 -9.86 4.76
N ALA A 95 -2.03 -8.91 4.79
CA ALA A 95 -1.72 -7.56 5.23
C ALA A 95 -1.49 -7.54 6.75
N ASP A 96 -0.56 -6.70 7.19
CA ASP A 96 -0.25 -6.55 8.61
C ASP A 96 -1.18 -5.57 9.28
N GLU A 97 -1.73 -4.62 8.52
CA GLU A 97 -2.63 -3.62 9.07
C GLU A 97 -3.61 -3.13 8.01
N TYR A 98 -4.74 -2.62 8.45
CA TYR A 98 -5.81 -2.12 7.60
C TYR A 98 -6.29 -0.78 8.16
N VAL A 99 -6.19 0.28 7.35
CA VAL A 99 -6.52 1.64 7.77
C VAL A 99 -7.62 2.21 6.87
N ASN A 100 -8.65 2.77 7.49
CA ASN A 100 -9.74 3.41 6.75
C ASN A 100 -9.37 4.82 6.34
N LYS A 101 -9.81 5.21 5.14
CA LYS A 101 -9.74 6.60 4.68
C LYS A 101 -10.99 7.35 5.14
N PRO A 102 -10.92 8.68 5.36
CA PRO A 102 -9.71 9.48 5.46
C PRO A 102 -8.96 9.19 6.76
N PHE A 103 -7.69 9.55 6.79
CA PHE A 103 -6.86 9.32 7.97
C PHE A 103 -6.06 10.58 8.30
N SER A 104 -5.65 10.68 9.57
CA SER A 104 -4.77 11.76 10.03
C SER A 104 -3.34 11.21 10.14
N PRO A 105 -2.40 11.90 9.53
CA PRO A 105 -0.99 11.53 9.68
C PRO A 105 -0.49 11.68 11.09
#